data_fb04810c1c4c89f34cc23b47fcc59bd8
#
_entry.id   fb04810c1c4c89f34cc23b47fcc59bd8
#
_cell.length_a   1.000
_cell.length_b   1.000
_cell.length_c   1.000
_cell.angle_alpha   90.00
_cell.angle_beta   90.00
_cell.angle_gamma   90.00
#
_symmetry.space_group_name_H-M   'P 1'
#
loop_
_entity.id
_entity.type
_entity.pdbx_description
1 polymer ?
#
loop_
_entity_poly.entity_id
_entity_poly.type
_entity_poly.pdbx_seq_one_letter_code
_entity_poly.pdbx_strand_id
1 'polypeptide(L)'
;MTDIVTEETTVETPQGRLFAKRWRAAPAPAPAPAPGPGPGPGPGPGPARHAAAPIVLLHDSLGCVDLWRDFPAQLARVTQRDVIAYDRLGFGRSDRHPGKLDSAFVRDEADRAFAAVLERLGVDAFVAVGHSVGGGMAVGCAAAYPARCRALVTVAAQAFVEDRTLAGIRDAGRQFDEPGQLDRLARYHGDKAEWVLRAWVDTWLSPAFRDWTLDDDLQRVQCATLAIHGEDDEYGSDVHPKRIAARVAGPSSFLLLARCGHMPHRERTDDVLAAVATFLRDAPA
;
A
#
# COMPACT_ATOMS: atom_id res chain seq x y z
N MET A 1 -11.12 -15.53 18.10
CA MET A 1 -10.81 -14.57 16.99
C MET A 1 -10.19 -13.35 17.64
N THR A 2 -9.00 -12.95 17.23
CA THR A 2 -8.30 -11.79 17.79
C THR A 2 -9.05 -10.52 17.38
N ASP A 3 -9.56 -9.75 18.34
CA ASP A 3 -10.26 -8.50 18.07
C ASP A 3 -9.26 -7.47 17.53
N ILE A 4 -9.61 -6.85 16.39
CA ILE A 4 -8.84 -5.74 15.82
C ILE A 4 -9.41 -4.44 16.36
N VAL A 5 -8.58 -3.67 17.04
CA VAL A 5 -8.92 -2.31 17.48
C VAL A 5 -8.50 -1.33 16.38
N THR A 6 -9.37 -0.38 16.06
CA THR A 6 -9.08 0.64 15.05
C THR A 6 -8.95 2.01 15.69
N GLU A 7 -8.04 2.82 15.15
CA GLU A 7 -7.80 4.19 15.57
C GLU A 7 -7.74 5.08 14.32
N GLU A 8 -8.52 6.15 14.31
CA GLU A 8 -8.50 7.15 13.25
C GLU A 8 -7.76 8.39 13.72
N THR A 9 -6.97 8.98 12.85
CA THR A 9 -6.18 10.17 13.18
C THR A 9 -6.07 11.12 11.99
N THR A 10 -5.76 12.36 12.29
CA THR A 10 -5.42 13.39 11.31
C THR A 10 -3.93 13.64 11.34
N VAL A 11 -3.32 13.71 10.16
CA VAL A 11 -1.90 14.00 9.96
C VAL A 11 -1.79 15.38 9.29
N GLU A 12 -1.21 16.33 10.00
CA GLU A 12 -0.96 17.68 9.44
C GLU A 12 0.23 17.64 8.49
N THR A 13 0.08 18.27 7.33
CA THR A 13 1.17 18.48 6.36
C THR A 13 1.17 19.95 5.89
N PRO A 14 2.27 20.43 5.31
CA PRO A 14 2.30 21.79 4.74
C PRO A 14 1.25 22.05 3.65
N GLN A 15 0.74 20.98 3.01
CA GLN A 15 -0.23 21.09 1.91
C GLN A 15 -1.67 20.88 2.34
N GLY A 16 -1.91 20.39 3.58
CA GLY A 16 -3.24 20.11 4.10
C GLY A 16 -3.24 18.87 5.01
N ARG A 17 -4.40 18.53 5.53
CA ARG A 17 -4.60 17.42 6.47
C ARG A 17 -4.85 16.13 5.73
N LEU A 18 -4.22 15.06 6.20
CA LEU A 18 -4.45 13.71 5.73
C LEU A 18 -5.27 12.95 6.77
N PHE A 19 -6.21 12.14 6.29
CA PHE A 19 -6.89 11.15 7.11
C PHE A 19 -6.06 9.86 7.12
N ALA A 20 -5.84 9.29 8.31
CA ALA A 20 -5.18 8.01 8.47
C ALA A 20 -5.95 7.12 9.44
N LYS A 21 -5.87 5.80 9.22
CA LYS A 21 -6.48 4.79 10.07
C LYS A 21 -5.49 3.68 10.35
N ARG A 22 -5.45 3.24 11.60
CA ARG A 22 -4.61 2.15 12.09
C ARG A 22 -5.48 1.00 12.58
N TRP A 23 -5.16 -0.20 12.18
CA TRP A 23 -5.71 -1.44 12.69
C TRP A 23 -4.63 -2.10 13.56
N ARG A 24 -4.89 -2.20 14.85
CA ARG A 24 -3.94 -2.81 15.80
C ARG A 24 -4.18 -4.30 15.88
N ALA A 25 -3.14 -5.08 15.66
CA ALA A 25 -3.15 -6.49 16.01
C ALA A 25 -3.21 -6.61 17.54
N ALA A 26 -4.19 -7.34 18.06
CA ALA A 26 -4.21 -7.60 19.49
C ALA A 26 -2.93 -8.34 19.90
N PRO A 27 -2.31 -8.02 21.05
CA PRO A 27 -1.15 -8.75 21.52
C PRO A 27 -1.50 -10.24 21.63
N ALA A 28 -0.59 -11.11 21.16
CA ALA A 28 -0.75 -12.55 21.35
C ALA A 28 -0.93 -12.82 22.84
N PRO A 29 -1.88 -13.69 23.24
CA PRO A 29 -2.03 -14.06 24.66
C PRO A 29 -0.68 -14.54 25.20
N ALA A 30 -0.31 -14.01 26.36
CA ALA A 30 0.90 -14.48 27.04
C ALA A 30 0.84 -16.00 27.15
N PRO A 31 1.93 -16.73 26.85
CA PRO A 31 1.94 -18.18 27.08
C PRO A 31 1.55 -18.45 28.52
N ALA A 32 0.61 -19.39 28.72
CA ALA A 32 0.21 -19.80 30.06
C ALA A 32 1.47 -20.14 30.86
N PRO A 33 1.59 -19.69 32.12
CA PRO A 33 2.73 -20.05 32.96
C PRO A 33 2.85 -21.57 33.00
N ALA A 34 4.00 -22.09 32.61
CA ALA A 34 4.28 -23.51 32.75
C ALA A 34 4.14 -23.91 34.24
N PRO A 35 3.51 -25.05 34.57
CA PRO A 35 3.50 -25.55 35.92
C PRO A 35 4.94 -25.84 36.34
N GLY A 36 5.54 -24.93 37.13
CA GLY A 36 6.92 -25.05 37.58
C GLY A 36 7.02 -25.20 39.08
N PRO A 37 8.04 -25.87 39.60
CA PRO A 37 8.26 -26.09 41.03
C PRO A 37 8.77 -24.79 41.69
N GLY A 38 8.00 -24.31 42.66
CA GLY A 38 8.46 -23.46 43.76
C GLY A 38 8.98 -22.03 43.46
N PRO A 39 8.89 -21.11 44.41
CA PRO A 39 9.26 -19.70 44.25
C PRO A 39 10.78 -19.53 44.27
N GLY A 40 11.38 -19.42 43.07
CA GLY A 40 12.69 -18.86 42.89
C GLY A 40 12.55 -17.38 42.48
N PRO A 41 13.60 -16.52 42.63
CA PRO A 41 13.54 -15.14 42.15
C PRO A 41 13.20 -15.16 40.65
N GLY A 42 12.02 -14.61 40.31
CA GLY A 42 11.53 -14.58 38.94
C GLY A 42 12.53 -13.93 37.99
N PRO A 43 12.66 -14.41 36.73
CA PRO A 43 13.42 -13.72 35.71
C PRO A 43 12.84 -12.29 35.61
N GLY A 44 13.75 -11.30 35.65
CA GLY A 44 13.40 -9.92 35.41
C GLY A 44 12.64 -9.75 34.08
N PRO A 45 11.94 -8.63 33.85
CA PRO A 45 11.22 -8.40 32.61
C PRO A 45 12.16 -8.65 31.43
N GLY A 46 11.85 -9.70 30.66
CA GLY A 46 12.61 -10.00 29.45
C GLY A 46 12.60 -8.78 28.52
N PRO A 47 13.58 -8.63 27.62
CA PRO A 47 13.64 -7.50 26.71
C PRO A 47 12.30 -7.37 26.00
N ALA A 48 11.74 -6.15 26.07
CA ALA A 48 10.50 -5.82 25.38
C ALA A 48 10.65 -6.28 23.93
N ARG A 49 9.82 -7.24 23.49
CA ARG A 49 9.79 -7.63 22.09
C ARG A 49 9.51 -6.36 21.31
N HIS A 50 10.47 -5.88 20.53
CA HIS A 50 10.21 -4.81 19.59
C HIS A 50 9.01 -5.23 18.77
N ALA A 51 7.93 -4.45 18.83
CA ALA A 51 6.74 -4.70 18.03
C ALA A 51 7.17 -4.82 16.57
N ALA A 52 6.70 -5.84 15.87
CA ALA A 52 7.04 -6.02 14.46
C ALA A 52 6.68 -4.76 13.67
N ALA A 53 7.51 -4.36 12.73
CA ALA A 53 7.28 -3.17 11.91
C ALA A 53 5.87 -3.18 11.30
N PRO A 54 5.07 -2.10 11.45
CA PRO A 54 3.72 -2.04 10.91
C PRO A 54 3.73 -2.06 9.39
N ILE A 55 2.61 -2.50 8.81
CA ILE A 55 2.35 -2.44 7.37
C ILE A 55 1.71 -1.09 7.06
N VAL A 56 2.25 -0.35 6.09
CA VAL A 56 1.66 0.89 5.57
C VAL A 56 1.10 0.63 4.18
N LEU A 57 -0.21 0.85 4.01
CA LEU A 57 -0.95 0.64 2.76
C LEU A 57 -1.03 1.93 1.97
N LEU A 58 -0.67 1.86 0.68
CA LEU A 58 -0.81 2.94 -0.29
C LEU A 58 -1.86 2.56 -1.34
N HIS A 59 -2.92 3.36 -1.44
CA HIS A 59 -4.09 3.06 -2.28
C HIS A 59 -3.87 3.40 -3.75
N ASP A 60 -4.73 2.86 -4.61
CA ASP A 60 -4.75 3.06 -6.07
C ASP A 60 -5.21 4.48 -6.49
N SER A 61 -5.32 4.68 -7.82
CA SER A 61 -5.63 5.98 -8.42
C SER A 61 -7.02 6.52 -8.07
N LEU A 62 -7.99 5.66 -7.81
CA LEU A 62 -9.35 6.04 -7.39
C LEU A 62 -9.64 5.61 -5.95
N GLY A 63 -8.61 5.12 -5.25
CA GLY A 63 -8.71 4.52 -3.93
C GLY A 63 -8.78 5.53 -2.80
N CYS A 64 -9.11 5.00 -1.64
CA CYS A 64 -9.03 5.64 -0.34
C CYS A 64 -9.01 4.58 0.76
N VAL A 65 -8.86 5.00 2.01
CA VAL A 65 -8.85 4.10 3.17
C VAL A 65 -10.10 3.20 3.22
N ASP A 66 -11.28 3.78 3.00
CA ASP A 66 -12.54 3.04 3.06
C ASP A 66 -12.68 2.01 1.93
N LEU A 67 -12.01 2.23 0.81
CA LEU A 67 -12.02 1.30 -0.32
C LEU A 67 -11.15 0.05 -0.11
N TRP A 68 -10.29 0.00 0.89
CA TRP A 68 -9.63 -1.25 1.31
C TRP A 68 -10.60 -2.24 1.98
N ARG A 69 -11.77 -1.77 2.44
CA ARG A 69 -12.82 -2.58 3.13
C ARG A 69 -12.21 -3.35 4.31
N ASP A 70 -12.41 -4.67 4.35
CA ASP A 70 -11.96 -5.55 5.43
C ASP A 70 -10.50 -6.01 5.29
N PHE A 71 -9.88 -5.75 4.14
CA PHE A 71 -8.53 -6.24 3.85
C PHE A 71 -7.49 -5.81 4.90
N PRO A 72 -7.44 -4.54 5.38
CA PRO A 72 -6.47 -4.15 6.40
C PRO A 72 -6.63 -4.91 7.72
N ALA A 73 -7.88 -5.15 8.16
CA ALA A 73 -8.15 -5.90 9.37
C ALA A 73 -7.76 -7.38 9.24
N GLN A 74 -8.02 -7.98 8.07
CA GLN A 74 -7.63 -9.35 7.78
C GLN A 74 -6.10 -9.47 7.70
N LEU A 75 -5.44 -8.53 7.05
CA LEU A 75 -3.98 -8.47 6.95
C LEU A 75 -3.33 -8.34 8.34
N ALA A 76 -3.86 -7.47 9.21
CA ALA A 76 -3.38 -7.35 10.58
C ALA A 76 -3.51 -8.67 11.36
N ARG A 77 -4.61 -9.41 11.17
CA ARG A 77 -4.82 -10.71 11.82
C ARG A 77 -3.83 -11.77 11.34
N VAL A 78 -3.64 -11.92 10.02
CA VAL A 78 -2.80 -13.00 9.48
C VAL A 78 -1.30 -12.73 9.68
N THR A 79 -0.90 -11.45 9.71
CA THR A 79 0.51 -11.07 9.88
C THR A 79 0.91 -10.76 11.31
N GLN A 80 -0.08 -10.59 12.22
CA GLN A 80 0.14 -10.12 13.60
C GLN A 80 0.92 -8.80 13.66
N ARG A 81 0.72 -7.93 12.65
CA ARG A 81 1.31 -6.60 12.56
C ARG A 81 0.20 -5.55 12.58
N ASP A 82 0.50 -4.38 13.12
CA ASP A 82 -0.38 -3.24 12.91
C ASP A 82 -0.40 -2.90 11.42
N VAL A 83 -1.58 -2.49 10.94
CA VAL A 83 -1.77 -2.00 9.57
C VAL A 83 -2.18 -0.55 9.63
N ILE A 84 -1.55 0.29 8.83
CA ILE A 84 -1.84 1.72 8.69
C ILE A 84 -2.24 1.96 7.24
N ALA A 85 -3.32 2.68 7.01
CA ALA A 85 -3.66 3.22 5.71
C ALA A 85 -3.98 4.70 5.85
N TYR A 86 -3.72 5.48 4.82
CA TYR A 86 -4.08 6.89 4.80
C TYR A 86 -4.63 7.29 3.44
N ASP A 87 -5.48 8.31 3.43
CA ASP A 87 -5.95 8.95 2.22
C ASP A 87 -4.90 9.97 1.76
N ARG A 88 -4.41 9.81 0.53
CA ARG A 88 -3.52 10.82 -0.07
C ARG A 88 -4.23 12.17 -0.15
N LEU A 89 -3.48 13.26 -0.22
CA LEU A 89 -4.06 14.59 -0.36
C LEU A 89 -4.92 14.66 -1.64
N GLY A 90 -6.14 15.17 -1.52
CA GLY A 90 -7.14 15.18 -2.58
C GLY A 90 -8.08 13.96 -2.59
N PHE A 91 -7.77 12.90 -1.83
CA PHE A 91 -8.53 11.65 -1.82
C PHE A 91 -9.32 11.46 -0.52
N GLY A 92 -10.33 10.59 -0.58
CA GLY A 92 -11.08 10.15 0.57
C GLY A 92 -11.50 11.27 1.52
N ARG A 93 -11.10 11.17 2.77
CA ARG A 93 -11.40 12.11 3.86
C ARG A 93 -10.28 13.16 4.06
N SER A 94 -9.19 13.10 3.29
CA SER A 94 -8.13 14.10 3.31
C SER A 94 -8.56 15.42 2.68
N ASP A 95 -7.85 16.50 3.00
CA ASP A 95 -8.10 17.82 2.43
C ASP A 95 -7.91 17.81 0.90
N ARG A 96 -8.42 18.85 0.23
CA ARG A 96 -8.30 19.00 -1.23
C ARG A 96 -6.83 19.17 -1.63
N HIS A 97 -6.45 18.56 -2.72
CA HIS A 97 -5.17 18.83 -3.34
C HIS A 97 -5.17 20.26 -3.95
N PRO A 98 -4.10 21.06 -3.78
CA PRO A 98 -4.10 22.46 -4.21
C PRO A 98 -4.03 22.66 -5.73
N GLY A 99 -3.70 21.61 -6.49
CA GLY A 99 -3.52 21.73 -7.95
C GLY A 99 -3.72 20.42 -8.68
N LYS A 100 -3.07 20.27 -9.82
CA LYS A 100 -2.99 19.02 -10.59
C LYS A 100 -1.80 18.19 -10.12
N LEU A 101 -1.87 16.87 -10.33
CA LEU A 101 -0.71 16.01 -10.17
C LEU A 101 0.29 16.29 -11.31
N ASP A 102 1.57 16.32 -10.97
CA ASP A 102 2.66 16.39 -11.95
C ASP A 102 3.23 14.98 -12.24
N SER A 103 4.25 14.90 -13.08
CA SER A 103 4.87 13.63 -13.46
C SER A 103 5.69 12.98 -12.34
N ALA A 104 6.02 13.72 -11.28
CA ALA A 104 6.80 13.24 -10.15
C ALA A 104 5.93 12.72 -8.99
N PHE A 105 4.60 12.85 -9.06
CA PHE A 105 3.68 12.59 -7.96
C PHE A 105 3.85 11.22 -7.29
N VAL A 106 4.28 10.21 -8.06
CA VAL A 106 4.52 8.86 -7.52
C VAL A 106 5.73 8.86 -6.59
N ARG A 107 6.81 9.51 -6.98
CA ARG A 107 8.05 9.63 -6.19
C ARG A 107 7.87 10.59 -5.01
N ASP A 108 7.21 11.70 -5.25
CA ASP A 108 6.98 12.76 -4.26
C ASP A 108 6.16 12.29 -3.05
N GLU A 109 5.36 11.22 -3.20
CA GLU A 109 4.61 10.63 -2.10
C GLU A 109 5.52 10.23 -0.93
N ALA A 110 6.72 9.71 -1.21
CA ALA A 110 7.67 9.27 -0.19
C ALA A 110 8.13 10.42 0.72
N ASP A 111 8.40 11.59 0.14
CA ASP A 111 9.00 12.73 0.86
C ASP A 111 7.95 13.68 1.45
N ARG A 112 6.69 13.54 1.04
CA ARG A 112 5.59 14.43 1.45
C ARG A 112 4.63 13.74 2.41
N ALA A 113 3.60 13.10 1.88
CA ALA A 113 2.53 12.54 2.69
C ALA A 113 3.01 11.34 3.51
N PHE A 114 3.76 10.42 2.90
CA PHE A 114 4.27 9.24 3.59
C PHE A 114 5.20 9.59 4.74
N ALA A 115 6.15 10.52 4.55
CA ALA A 115 7.04 11.00 5.61
C ALA A 115 6.26 11.54 6.81
N ALA A 116 5.27 12.41 6.56
CA ALA A 116 4.43 12.99 7.60
C ALA A 116 3.61 11.93 8.36
N VAL A 117 3.10 10.92 7.66
CA VAL A 117 2.39 9.79 8.29
C VAL A 117 3.32 8.99 9.21
N LEU A 118 4.54 8.66 8.76
CA LEU A 118 5.51 7.96 9.59
C LEU A 118 5.87 8.74 10.85
N GLU A 119 6.14 10.04 10.71
CA GLU A 119 6.50 10.92 11.83
C GLU A 119 5.34 11.04 12.83
N ARG A 120 4.15 11.39 12.34
CA ARG A 120 2.96 11.61 13.20
C ARG A 120 2.54 10.37 13.98
N LEU A 121 2.72 9.18 13.40
CA LEU A 121 2.33 7.92 14.00
C LEU A 121 3.46 7.20 14.73
N GLY A 122 4.66 7.80 14.83
CA GLY A 122 5.82 7.25 15.53
C GLY A 122 6.28 5.92 14.90
N VAL A 123 6.34 5.85 13.57
CA VAL A 123 6.73 4.63 12.84
C VAL A 123 8.20 4.73 12.47
N ASP A 124 9.09 4.03 13.18
CA ASP A 124 10.53 4.02 12.92
C ASP A 124 10.93 3.10 11.77
N ALA A 125 10.27 1.94 11.65
CA ALA A 125 10.46 0.97 10.59
C ALA A 125 9.09 0.52 10.08
N PHE A 126 8.99 0.15 8.80
CA PHE A 126 7.72 -0.21 8.16
C PHE A 126 7.87 -1.31 7.12
N VAL A 127 6.76 -1.93 6.78
CA VAL A 127 6.55 -2.72 5.57
C VAL A 127 5.70 -1.88 4.62
N ALA A 128 6.18 -1.63 3.41
CA ALA A 128 5.39 -0.90 2.40
C ALA A 128 4.55 -1.89 1.60
N VAL A 129 3.24 -1.64 1.51
CA VAL A 129 2.33 -2.42 0.67
C VAL A 129 1.50 -1.47 -0.17
N GLY A 130 1.52 -1.60 -1.49
CA GLY A 130 0.77 -0.69 -2.35
C GLY A 130 0.04 -1.39 -3.48
N HIS A 131 -1.13 -0.87 -3.81
CA HIS A 131 -1.96 -1.35 -4.92
C HIS A 131 -1.91 -0.39 -6.10
N SER A 132 -1.73 -0.92 -7.32
CA SER A 132 -1.71 -0.14 -8.55
C SER A 132 -0.64 0.98 -8.48
N VAL A 133 -1.01 2.24 -8.75
CA VAL A 133 -0.10 3.40 -8.56
C VAL A 133 0.46 3.48 -7.14
N GLY A 134 -0.33 3.09 -6.13
CA GLY A 134 0.15 2.98 -4.74
C GLY A 134 1.29 1.96 -4.59
N GLY A 135 1.34 0.94 -5.44
CA GLY A 135 2.48 0.02 -5.53
C GLY A 135 3.74 0.70 -6.05
N GLY A 136 3.61 1.58 -7.04
CA GLY A 136 4.72 2.44 -7.49
C GLY A 136 5.19 3.41 -6.39
N MET A 137 4.26 4.00 -5.65
CA MET A 137 4.57 4.83 -4.48
C MET A 137 5.28 4.02 -3.39
N ALA A 138 4.84 2.78 -3.12
CA ALA A 138 5.50 1.89 -2.17
C ALA A 138 6.96 1.57 -2.57
N VAL A 139 7.24 1.41 -3.88
CA VAL A 139 8.61 1.30 -4.41
C VAL A 139 9.40 2.58 -4.10
N GLY A 140 8.84 3.75 -4.39
CA GLY A 140 9.47 5.04 -4.08
C GLY A 140 9.77 5.20 -2.58
N CYS A 141 8.83 4.82 -1.71
CA CYS A 141 9.03 4.82 -0.25
C CYS A 141 10.14 3.86 0.19
N ALA A 142 10.19 2.65 -0.35
CA ALA A 142 11.24 1.68 -0.04
C ALA A 142 12.63 2.17 -0.51
N ALA A 143 12.68 2.82 -1.68
CA ALA A 143 13.90 3.41 -2.23
C ALA A 143 14.39 4.64 -1.44
N ALA A 144 13.48 5.47 -0.93
CA ALA A 144 13.80 6.67 -0.15
C ALA A 144 14.24 6.33 1.29
N TYR A 145 13.72 5.24 1.86
CA TYR A 145 13.98 4.86 3.26
C TYR A 145 14.56 3.43 3.39
N PRO A 146 15.68 3.09 2.73
CA PRO A 146 16.19 1.71 2.69
C PRO A 146 16.52 1.14 4.06
N ALA A 147 16.97 1.97 5.02
CA ALA A 147 17.26 1.54 6.39
C ALA A 147 16.00 1.31 7.26
N ARG A 148 14.84 1.85 6.86
CA ARG A 148 13.58 1.77 7.60
C ARG A 148 12.57 0.79 6.97
N CYS A 149 12.63 0.58 5.65
CA CYS A 149 11.77 -0.35 4.95
C CYS A 149 12.25 -1.78 5.16
N ARG A 150 11.45 -2.59 5.86
CA ARG A 150 11.77 -3.99 6.17
C ARG A 150 11.36 -4.95 5.06
N ALA A 151 10.30 -4.64 4.35
CA ALA A 151 9.82 -5.41 3.20
C ALA A 151 8.94 -4.55 2.30
N LEU A 152 8.88 -4.91 1.03
CA LEU A 152 8.02 -4.29 0.03
C LEU A 152 7.08 -5.33 -0.58
N VAL A 153 5.79 -5.00 -0.65
CA VAL A 153 4.81 -5.77 -1.42
C VAL A 153 4.11 -4.85 -2.41
N THR A 154 4.15 -5.19 -3.68
CA THR A 154 3.36 -4.51 -4.70
C THR A 154 2.23 -5.41 -5.17
N VAL A 155 1.02 -4.86 -5.32
CA VAL A 155 -0.17 -5.57 -5.80
C VAL A 155 -0.67 -4.87 -7.06
N ALA A 156 -0.65 -5.55 -8.20
CA ALA A 156 -1.06 -5.02 -9.51
C ALA A 156 -0.39 -3.69 -9.87
N ALA A 157 0.89 -3.49 -9.46
CA ALA A 157 1.61 -2.25 -9.72
C ALA A 157 2.15 -2.18 -11.14
N GLN A 158 2.07 -0.98 -11.74
CA GLN A 158 2.76 -0.69 -12.99
C GLN A 158 4.21 -0.28 -12.69
N ALA A 159 5.16 -0.81 -13.47
CA ALA A 159 6.57 -0.44 -13.39
C ALA A 159 6.96 0.60 -14.46
N PHE A 160 6.12 0.82 -15.45
CA PHE A 160 6.26 1.77 -16.56
C PHE A 160 4.91 1.97 -17.23
N VAL A 161 4.80 2.91 -18.16
CA VAL A 161 3.57 3.13 -18.94
C VAL A 161 3.52 2.16 -20.10
N GLU A 162 2.57 1.23 -20.09
CA GLU A 162 2.31 0.24 -21.13
C GLU A 162 1.12 0.68 -22.00
N ASP A 163 1.09 0.30 -23.28
CA ASP A 163 -0.04 0.60 -24.16
C ASP A 163 -1.36 0.02 -23.62
N ARG A 164 -1.33 -1.16 -22.98
CA ARG A 164 -2.46 -1.76 -22.27
C ARG A 164 -2.96 -0.84 -21.18
N THR A 165 -2.07 -0.27 -20.36
CA THR A 165 -2.41 0.68 -19.30
C THR A 165 -3.15 1.89 -19.87
N LEU A 166 -2.62 2.48 -20.95
CA LEU A 166 -3.25 3.64 -21.59
C LEU A 166 -4.62 3.29 -22.19
N ALA A 167 -4.76 2.10 -22.78
CA ALA A 167 -6.04 1.63 -23.33
C ALA A 167 -7.07 1.45 -22.21
N GLY A 168 -6.73 0.73 -21.15
CA GLY A 168 -7.59 0.51 -19.98
C GLY A 168 -8.05 1.83 -19.34
N ILE A 169 -7.14 2.80 -19.18
CA ILE A 169 -7.49 4.12 -18.62
C ILE A 169 -8.44 4.90 -19.54
N ARG A 170 -8.24 4.86 -20.87
CA ARG A 170 -9.17 5.50 -21.81
C ARG A 170 -10.57 4.86 -21.74
N ASP A 171 -10.63 3.55 -21.63
CA ASP A 171 -11.87 2.81 -21.54
C ASP A 171 -12.61 3.13 -20.23
N ALA A 172 -11.88 3.11 -19.11
CA ALA A 172 -12.43 3.50 -17.81
C ALA A 172 -12.90 4.96 -17.83
N GLY A 173 -12.10 5.88 -18.39
CA GLY A 173 -12.50 7.29 -18.53
C GLY A 173 -13.83 7.46 -19.25
N ARG A 174 -14.03 6.73 -20.36
CA ARG A 174 -15.33 6.72 -21.08
C ARG A 174 -16.48 6.14 -20.25
N GLN A 175 -16.21 5.14 -19.41
CA GLN A 175 -17.24 4.59 -18.51
C GLN A 175 -17.70 5.61 -17.47
N PHE A 176 -16.82 6.54 -17.05
CA PHE A 176 -17.21 7.61 -16.13
C PHE A 176 -18.08 8.70 -16.78
N ASP A 177 -18.17 8.75 -18.11
CA ASP A 177 -19.15 9.60 -18.83
C ASP A 177 -20.59 9.08 -18.68
N GLU A 178 -20.76 7.79 -18.29
CA GLU A 178 -22.06 7.20 -18.04
C GLU A 178 -22.72 7.75 -16.78
N PRO A 179 -24.05 7.97 -16.79
CA PRO A 179 -24.78 8.52 -15.65
C PRO A 179 -24.56 7.71 -14.36
N GLY A 180 -24.30 8.41 -13.26
CA GLY A 180 -24.16 7.82 -11.93
C GLY A 180 -22.80 7.19 -11.61
N GLN A 181 -21.87 7.13 -12.57
CA GLN A 181 -20.52 6.60 -12.28
C GLN A 181 -19.74 7.56 -11.38
N LEU A 182 -19.76 8.86 -11.68
CA LEU A 182 -19.12 9.86 -10.84
C LEU A 182 -19.78 9.93 -9.45
N ASP A 183 -21.09 9.72 -9.34
CA ASP A 183 -21.80 9.67 -8.05
C ASP A 183 -21.33 8.49 -7.18
N ARG A 184 -20.95 7.36 -7.78
CA ARG A 184 -20.35 6.23 -7.06
C ARG A 184 -19.01 6.60 -6.48
N LEU A 185 -18.19 7.31 -7.23
CA LEU A 185 -16.89 7.81 -6.77
C LEU A 185 -17.07 8.87 -5.68
N ALA A 186 -18.07 9.74 -5.82
CA ALA A 186 -18.41 10.78 -4.85
C ALA A 186 -18.81 10.24 -3.47
N ARG A 187 -19.30 9.00 -3.37
CA ARG A 187 -19.57 8.36 -2.07
C ARG A 187 -18.33 8.25 -1.19
N TYR A 188 -17.15 8.19 -1.79
CA TYR A 188 -15.88 8.03 -1.10
C TYR A 188 -15.06 9.31 -1.04
N HIS A 189 -15.20 10.18 -2.04
CA HIS A 189 -14.36 11.37 -2.18
C HIS A 189 -15.13 12.69 -2.02
N GLY A 190 -16.46 12.61 -1.86
CA GLY A 190 -17.33 13.78 -1.77
C GLY A 190 -17.23 14.64 -3.03
N ASP A 191 -17.15 15.93 -2.83
CA ASP A 191 -17.03 16.94 -3.86
C ASP A 191 -15.66 17.00 -4.57
N LYS A 192 -14.73 16.11 -4.20
CA LYS A 192 -13.42 15.91 -4.85
C LYS A 192 -13.45 14.84 -5.95
N ALA A 193 -14.57 14.12 -6.12
CA ALA A 193 -14.64 12.96 -7.02
C ALA A 193 -14.20 13.28 -8.46
N GLU A 194 -14.63 14.43 -9.00
CA GLU A 194 -14.21 14.85 -10.33
C GLU A 194 -12.70 15.10 -10.40
N TRP A 195 -12.14 15.77 -9.39
CA TRP A 195 -10.69 15.98 -9.32
C TRP A 195 -9.95 14.64 -9.25
N VAL A 196 -10.42 13.69 -8.44
CA VAL A 196 -9.82 12.34 -8.32
C VAL A 196 -9.79 11.62 -9.67
N LEU A 197 -10.92 11.64 -10.40
CA LEU A 197 -10.99 11.06 -11.75
C LEU A 197 -9.99 11.74 -12.70
N ARG A 198 -9.96 13.07 -12.73
CA ARG A 198 -9.07 13.84 -13.60
C ARG A 198 -7.60 13.66 -13.20
N ALA A 199 -7.30 13.61 -11.91
CA ALA A 199 -5.94 13.33 -11.42
C ALA A 199 -5.40 11.99 -11.93
N TRP A 200 -6.25 11.00 -12.09
CA TRP A 200 -5.88 9.72 -12.70
C TRP A 200 -5.78 9.84 -14.22
N VAL A 201 -6.89 10.12 -14.89
CA VAL A 201 -7.01 10.05 -16.36
C VAL A 201 -6.07 11.05 -17.03
N ASP A 202 -6.12 12.34 -16.63
CA ASP A 202 -5.36 13.39 -17.29
C ASP A 202 -3.85 13.23 -17.08
N THR A 203 -3.42 12.74 -15.90
CA THR A 203 -1.99 12.54 -15.62
C THR A 203 -1.44 11.37 -16.44
N TRP A 204 -2.08 10.19 -16.36
CA TRP A 204 -1.59 9.00 -17.05
C TRP A 204 -1.64 9.10 -18.59
N LEU A 205 -2.63 9.82 -19.13
CA LEU A 205 -2.76 10.07 -20.57
C LEU A 205 -1.95 11.27 -21.07
N SER A 206 -1.28 11.99 -20.17
CA SER A 206 -0.49 13.15 -20.57
C SER A 206 0.80 12.74 -21.29
N PRO A 207 1.25 13.52 -22.29
CA PRO A 207 2.56 13.28 -22.93
C PRO A 207 3.72 13.32 -21.92
N ALA A 208 3.61 14.12 -20.85
CA ALA A 208 4.66 14.26 -19.84
C ALA A 208 4.85 13.01 -18.98
N PHE A 209 3.85 12.11 -18.92
CA PHE A 209 3.91 10.88 -18.14
C PHE A 209 4.26 9.65 -19.01
N ARG A 210 4.37 9.82 -20.33
CA ARG A 210 4.54 8.70 -21.27
C ARG A 210 5.78 7.84 -21.00
N ASP A 211 6.87 8.49 -20.62
CA ASP A 211 8.17 7.82 -20.39
C ASP A 211 8.40 7.51 -18.91
N TRP A 212 7.35 7.61 -18.09
CA TRP A 212 7.45 7.29 -16.68
C TRP A 212 7.80 5.83 -16.45
N THR A 213 8.74 5.62 -15.54
CA THR A 213 9.20 4.28 -15.11
C THR A 213 9.68 4.30 -13.68
N LEU A 214 9.63 3.14 -13.02
CA LEU A 214 10.16 2.89 -11.67
C LEU A 214 11.63 2.43 -11.67
N ASP A 215 12.28 2.31 -12.81
CA ASP A 215 13.57 1.62 -12.92
C ASP A 215 14.66 2.14 -11.99
N ASP A 216 14.76 3.48 -11.86
CA ASP A 216 15.76 4.10 -10.99
C ASP A 216 15.45 3.87 -9.49
N ASP A 217 14.17 3.86 -9.13
CA ASP A 217 13.75 3.62 -7.76
C ASP A 217 13.92 2.13 -7.40
N LEU A 218 13.56 1.21 -8.30
CA LEU A 218 13.71 -0.22 -8.11
C LEU A 218 15.15 -0.61 -7.79
N GLN A 219 16.15 -0.04 -8.47
CA GLN A 219 17.57 -0.31 -8.21
C GLN A 219 18.03 0.10 -6.80
N ARG A 220 17.28 0.97 -6.13
CA ARG A 220 17.57 1.44 -4.76
C ARG A 220 16.83 0.66 -3.67
N VAL A 221 15.87 -0.19 -4.04
CA VAL A 221 15.13 -1.03 -3.10
C VAL A 221 16.03 -2.17 -2.62
N GLN A 222 16.39 -2.17 -1.34
CA GLN A 222 17.31 -3.14 -0.73
C GLN A 222 16.59 -4.23 0.08
N CYS A 223 15.35 -3.96 0.52
CA CYS A 223 14.58 -4.91 1.30
C CYS A 223 14.01 -6.06 0.45
N ALA A 224 13.62 -7.14 1.11
CA ALA A 224 12.90 -8.22 0.46
C ALA A 224 11.62 -7.69 -0.22
N THR A 225 11.35 -8.15 -1.45
CA THR A 225 10.25 -7.66 -2.29
C THR A 225 9.40 -8.81 -2.83
N LEU A 226 8.06 -8.67 -2.71
CA LEU A 226 7.06 -9.54 -3.33
C LEU A 226 6.19 -8.72 -4.28
N ALA A 227 6.17 -9.08 -5.57
CA ALA A 227 5.29 -8.47 -6.57
C ALA A 227 4.14 -9.41 -6.90
N ILE A 228 2.89 -9.05 -6.55
CA ILE A 228 1.67 -9.83 -6.81
C ILE A 228 0.92 -9.19 -7.99
N HIS A 229 0.46 -9.99 -8.94
CA HIS A 229 -0.27 -9.50 -10.11
C HIS A 229 -1.33 -10.48 -10.58
N GLY A 230 -2.43 -9.98 -11.13
CA GLY A 230 -3.44 -10.81 -11.78
C GLY A 230 -3.08 -11.12 -13.23
N GLU A 231 -3.30 -12.34 -13.70
CA GLU A 231 -3.04 -12.71 -15.10
C GLU A 231 -3.97 -11.98 -16.09
N ASP A 232 -5.19 -11.65 -15.65
CA ASP A 232 -6.23 -11.02 -16.47
C ASP A 232 -6.30 -9.49 -16.21
N ASP A 233 -5.25 -8.88 -15.63
CA ASP A 233 -5.23 -7.45 -15.31
C ASP A 233 -5.36 -6.59 -16.57
N GLU A 234 -6.40 -5.77 -16.63
CA GLU A 234 -6.74 -4.90 -17.75
C GLU A 234 -5.84 -3.66 -17.86
N TYR A 235 -5.11 -3.31 -16.82
CA TYR A 235 -4.23 -2.13 -16.76
C TYR A 235 -2.75 -2.46 -16.84
N GLY A 236 -2.36 -3.73 -16.72
CA GLY A 236 -0.95 -4.11 -16.76
C GLY A 236 -0.75 -5.58 -17.12
N SER A 237 0.31 -5.86 -17.88
CA SER A 237 0.70 -7.24 -18.20
C SER A 237 1.59 -7.86 -17.11
N ASP A 238 1.86 -9.15 -17.23
CA ASP A 238 2.78 -9.89 -16.36
C ASP A 238 4.25 -9.40 -16.44
N VAL A 239 4.54 -8.52 -17.40
CA VAL A 239 5.85 -7.85 -17.51
C VAL A 239 6.12 -6.98 -16.29
N HIS A 240 5.09 -6.36 -15.70
CA HIS A 240 5.27 -5.46 -14.55
C HIS A 240 5.82 -6.17 -13.31
N PRO A 241 5.19 -7.22 -12.76
CA PRO A 241 5.72 -7.90 -11.58
C PRO A 241 7.07 -8.58 -11.85
N LYS A 242 7.29 -9.11 -13.05
CA LYS A 242 8.57 -9.68 -13.48
C LYS A 242 9.67 -8.60 -13.49
N ARG A 243 9.37 -7.41 -14.04
CA ARG A 243 10.31 -6.27 -14.08
C ARG A 243 10.62 -5.77 -12.68
N ILE A 244 9.62 -5.61 -11.80
CA ILE A 244 9.81 -5.23 -10.41
C ILE A 244 10.77 -6.23 -9.74
N ALA A 245 10.46 -7.52 -9.78
CA ALA A 245 11.29 -8.55 -9.15
C ALA A 245 12.71 -8.61 -9.74
N ALA A 246 12.87 -8.38 -11.03
CA ALA A 246 14.17 -8.46 -11.69
C ALA A 246 15.07 -7.22 -11.43
N ARG A 247 14.51 -6.08 -11.03
CA ARG A 247 15.26 -4.83 -10.93
C ARG A 247 15.54 -4.34 -9.52
N VAL A 248 14.87 -4.86 -8.49
CA VAL A 248 15.20 -4.52 -7.10
C VAL A 248 16.57 -5.07 -6.73
N ALA A 249 17.30 -4.34 -5.89
CA ALA A 249 18.63 -4.76 -5.43
C ALA A 249 18.54 -5.84 -4.33
N GLY A 250 17.43 -5.91 -3.61
CA GLY A 250 17.21 -6.90 -2.55
C GLY A 250 16.66 -8.23 -3.07
N PRO A 251 16.51 -9.23 -2.19
CA PRO A 251 15.85 -10.49 -2.53
C PRO A 251 14.42 -10.25 -3.02
N SER A 252 14.01 -10.96 -4.07
CA SER A 252 12.72 -10.72 -4.68
C SER A 252 12.05 -11.96 -5.22
N SER A 253 10.74 -11.90 -5.29
CA SER A 253 9.88 -12.89 -5.95
C SER A 253 8.65 -12.21 -6.53
N PHE A 254 7.97 -12.90 -7.44
CA PHE A 254 6.66 -12.46 -7.92
C PHE A 254 5.66 -13.61 -7.88
N LEU A 255 4.38 -13.26 -7.81
CA LEU A 255 3.24 -14.18 -7.82
C LEU A 255 2.24 -13.71 -8.87
N LEU A 256 1.95 -14.57 -9.84
CA LEU A 256 0.85 -14.37 -10.79
C LEU A 256 -0.36 -15.17 -10.31
N LEU A 257 -1.50 -14.50 -10.25
CA LEU A 257 -2.77 -15.08 -9.81
C LEU A 257 -3.66 -15.34 -11.05
N ALA A 258 -3.88 -16.60 -11.34
CA ALA A 258 -4.75 -17.01 -12.45
C ALA A 258 -6.20 -16.58 -12.21
N ARG A 259 -6.89 -16.17 -13.26
CA ARG A 259 -8.29 -15.70 -13.22
C ARG A 259 -8.47 -14.57 -12.20
N CYS A 260 -7.60 -13.58 -12.28
CA CYS A 260 -7.57 -12.42 -11.42
C CYS A 260 -7.26 -11.17 -12.25
N GLY A 261 -8.07 -10.14 -12.10
CA GLY A 261 -7.90 -8.84 -12.74
C GLY A 261 -7.05 -7.89 -11.91
N HIS A 262 -7.39 -6.60 -12.00
CA HIS A 262 -6.61 -5.52 -11.38
C HIS A 262 -6.74 -5.39 -9.87
N MET A 263 -7.67 -6.13 -9.23
CA MET A 263 -7.96 -6.00 -7.80
C MET A 263 -7.64 -7.28 -7.00
N PRO A 264 -6.40 -7.83 -7.03
CA PRO A 264 -6.05 -9.12 -6.40
C PRO A 264 -6.46 -9.20 -4.92
N HIS A 265 -6.29 -8.12 -4.16
CA HIS A 265 -6.66 -8.06 -2.74
C HIS A 265 -8.18 -8.13 -2.48
N ARG A 266 -9.02 -8.06 -3.54
CA ARG A 266 -10.48 -8.25 -3.47
C ARG A 266 -10.94 -9.51 -4.19
N GLU A 267 -10.36 -9.81 -5.35
CA GLU A 267 -10.76 -10.94 -6.19
C GLU A 267 -10.21 -12.27 -5.68
N ARG A 268 -9.02 -12.23 -5.10
CA ARG A 268 -8.28 -13.38 -4.57
C ARG A 268 -7.74 -13.07 -3.17
N THR A 269 -8.59 -12.53 -2.30
CA THR A 269 -8.22 -12.02 -0.96
C THR A 269 -7.42 -13.04 -0.16
N ASP A 270 -7.88 -14.28 -0.06
CA ASP A 270 -7.22 -15.32 0.73
C ASP A 270 -5.84 -15.67 0.19
N ASP A 271 -5.68 -15.74 -1.14
CA ASP A 271 -4.39 -16.02 -1.76
C ASP A 271 -3.39 -14.89 -1.50
N VAL A 272 -3.83 -13.62 -1.62
CA VAL A 272 -2.99 -12.46 -1.34
C VAL A 272 -2.59 -12.42 0.14
N LEU A 273 -3.54 -12.64 1.05
CA LEU A 273 -3.27 -12.68 2.50
C LEU A 273 -2.27 -13.80 2.86
N ALA A 274 -2.46 -14.99 2.30
CA ALA A 274 -1.57 -16.12 2.54
C ALA A 274 -0.16 -15.86 1.99
N ALA A 275 -0.05 -15.31 0.78
CA ALA A 275 1.23 -14.97 0.16
C ALA A 275 1.98 -13.91 0.98
N VAL A 276 1.31 -12.81 1.38
CA VAL A 276 1.91 -11.74 2.17
C VAL A 276 2.32 -12.25 3.56
N ALA A 277 1.47 -13.04 4.24
CA ALA A 277 1.79 -13.59 5.55
C ALA A 277 2.99 -14.55 5.51
N THR A 278 3.08 -15.39 4.48
CA THR A 278 4.24 -16.28 4.27
C THR A 278 5.49 -15.48 4.00
N PHE A 279 5.43 -14.55 3.05
CA PHE A 279 6.55 -13.70 2.69
C PHE A 279 7.10 -12.91 3.90
N LEU A 280 6.24 -12.31 4.73
CA LEU A 280 6.67 -11.53 5.89
C LEU A 280 7.18 -12.36 7.07
N ARG A 281 6.88 -13.66 7.14
CA ARG A 281 7.52 -14.59 8.10
C ARG A 281 8.95 -14.91 7.70
N ASP A 282 9.18 -15.04 6.39
CA ASP A 282 10.46 -15.48 5.83
C ASP A 282 11.40 -14.30 5.56
N ALA A 283 10.87 -13.06 5.50
CA ALA A 283 11.66 -11.86 5.32
C ALA A 283 12.55 -11.58 6.56
N PRO A 284 13.81 -11.18 6.37
CA PRO A 284 14.67 -10.79 7.49
C PRO A 284 14.04 -9.63 8.27
N ALA A 285 14.18 -9.67 9.61
CA ALA A 285 13.59 -8.71 10.55
C ALA A 285 14.22 -7.31 10.45
#